data_ae4b7a914adc1effb4e3abca96257168
#
_entry.id   ae4b7a914adc1effb4e3abca96257168
#
_cell.length_a   1.000
_cell.length_b   1.000
_cell.length_c   1.000
_cell.angle_alpha   90.00
_cell.angle_beta   90.00
_cell.angle_gamma   90.00
#
_symmetry.space_group_name_H-M   'P 1'
#
loop_
_entity.id
_entity.type
_entity.pdbx_description
1 polymer ?
#
loop_
_entity_poly.entity_id
_entity_poly.type
_entity_poly.pdbx_seq_one_letter_code
_entity_poly.pdbx_strand_id
1 'polypeptide(L)'
;MSIMEIKQVGYSYDNKKKVLKDVNAEMEQGKLYAILGPSGCGKTTLLSLIGGLDSPGSGQIYFDGQDIAKTGLSDHRKNHVSFIFQAYNLIDYLTPAENVSLTSKLPPLPILERLGLTKEESKRNVLKLSGGQQQRVAIARTLASEAPVILADEPTGNLDEDTAQDITEILKESAHKMNKCVVVVTHSNELAKQADVVFRLKKGELQVLERVQDGAAQPQSRRNNTPRSERRAK
;
A
#
# COMPACT_ATOMS: atom_id res chain seq x y z
N MET A 1 -1.67 -18.99 0.58
CA MET A 1 -2.76 -18.87 1.59
C MET A 1 -3.03 -17.39 1.80
N SER A 2 -4.31 -17.00 1.84
CA SER A 2 -4.67 -15.61 2.11
C SER A 2 -4.35 -15.25 3.56
N ILE A 3 -3.64 -14.13 3.75
CA ILE A 3 -3.35 -13.58 5.07
C ILE A 3 -4.48 -12.66 5.55
N MET A 4 -5.18 -12.02 4.61
CA MET A 4 -6.35 -11.17 4.88
C MET A 4 -7.53 -11.64 4.06
N GLU A 5 -8.68 -11.82 4.70
CA GLU A 5 -9.94 -12.16 4.04
C GLU A 5 -11.04 -11.19 4.47
N ILE A 6 -11.74 -10.66 3.51
CA ILE A 6 -12.88 -9.74 3.68
C ILE A 6 -14.11 -10.48 3.17
N LYS A 7 -15.09 -10.71 4.04
CA LYS A 7 -16.30 -11.49 3.73
C LYS A 7 -17.56 -10.68 3.95
N GLN A 8 -18.24 -10.35 2.87
CA GLN A 8 -19.54 -9.67 2.85
C GLN A 8 -19.58 -8.37 3.68
N VAL A 9 -18.46 -7.62 3.66
CA VAL A 9 -18.32 -6.41 4.47
C VAL A 9 -19.18 -5.28 3.95
N GLY A 10 -20.06 -4.77 4.83
CA GLY A 10 -20.85 -3.57 4.63
C GLY A 10 -20.57 -2.54 5.71
N TYR A 11 -20.65 -1.24 5.34
CA TYR A 11 -20.40 -0.15 6.28
C TYR A 11 -21.21 1.10 5.96
N SER A 12 -21.66 1.80 7.00
CA SER A 12 -22.33 3.11 6.96
C SER A 12 -21.90 3.95 8.16
N TYR A 13 -21.65 5.25 7.98
CA TYR A 13 -21.32 6.15 9.10
C TYR A 13 -22.54 6.51 9.95
N ASP A 14 -23.72 6.64 9.33
CA ASP A 14 -24.94 7.17 9.95
C ASP A 14 -26.18 6.29 9.77
N ASN A 15 -26.00 5.03 9.40
CA ASN A 15 -27.06 4.07 9.05
C ASN A 15 -27.99 4.49 7.88
N LYS A 16 -27.75 5.64 7.25
CA LYS A 16 -28.58 6.15 6.14
C LYS A 16 -28.00 5.84 4.77
N LYS A 17 -26.68 6.04 4.60
CA LYS A 17 -26.02 5.84 3.33
C LYS A 17 -24.93 4.77 3.45
N LYS A 18 -25.14 3.63 2.78
CA LYS A 18 -24.12 2.59 2.69
C LYS A 18 -22.92 3.08 1.91
N VAL A 19 -21.75 3.12 2.57
CA VAL A 19 -20.45 3.46 1.96
C VAL A 19 -19.83 2.23 1.33
N LEU A 20 -19.92 1.08 2.01
CA LEU A 20 -19.48 -0.22 1.49
C LEU A 20 -20.67 -1.19 1.49
N LYS A 21 -20.72 -2.06 0.45
CA LYS A 21 -21.83 -2.98 0.20
C LYS A 21 -21.26 -4.32 -0.22
N ASP A 22 -21.42 -5.31 0.65
CA ASP A 22 -21.04 -6.70 0.36
C ASP A 22 -19.65 -6.85 -0.26
N VAL A 23 -18.64 -6.19 0.35
CA VAL A 23 -17.27 -6.22 -0.11
C VAL A 23 -16.66 -7.58 0.21
N ASN A 24 -16.08 -8.22 -0.81
CA ASN A 24 -15.40 -9.51 -0.71
C ASN A 24 -14.02 -9.39 -1.34
N ALA A 25 -12.96 -9.83 -0.64
CA ALA A 25 -11.60 -9.89 -1.15
C ALA A 25 -10.76 -10.89 -0.36
N GLU A 26 -9.77 -11.46 -1.02
CA GLU A 26 -8.71 -12.27 -0.42
C GLU A 26 -7.36 -11.67 -0.82
N MET A 27 -6.46 -11.55 0.15
CA MET A 27 -5.15 -10.96 -0.04
C MET A 27 -4.08 -11.88 0.55
N GLU A 28 -3.01 -12.10 -0.19
CA GLU A 28 -1.92 -13.02 0.15
C GLU A 28 -0.67 -12.23 0.54
N GLN A 29 0.21 -12.84 1.31
CA GLN A 29 1.57 -12.33 1.50
C GLN A 29 2.36 -12.37 0.20
N GLY A 30 3.39 -11.54 0.11
CA GLY A 30 4.23 -11.45 -1.08
C GLY A 30 3.60 -10.70 -2.25
N LYS A 31 2.43 -10.07 -2.07
CA LYS A 31 1.73 -9.36 -3.15
C LYS A 31 1.43 -7.91 -2.81
N LEU A 32 1.52 -7.07 -3.85
CA LEU A 32 1.11 -5.66 -3.86
C LEU A 32 -0.30 -5.55 -4.46
N TYR A 33 -1.23 -5.04 -3.69
CA TYR A 33 -2.62 -4.79 -4.09
C TYR A 33 -2.86 -3.30 -4.26
N ALA A 34 -3.47 -2.89 -5.36
CA ALA A 34 -3.95 -1.53 -5.56
C ALA A 34 -5.48 -1.49 -5.59
N ILE A 35 -6.08 -0.56 -4.84
CA ILE A 35 -7.51 -0.30 -4.84
C ILE A 35 -7.75 1.07 -5.47
N LEU A 36 -8.22 1.07 -6.71
CA LEU A 36 -8.58 2.26 -7.47
C LEU A 36 -10.03 2.67 -7.23
N GLY A 37 -10.30 3.96 -7.27
CA GLY A 37 -11.67 4.48 -7.24
C GLY A 37 -11.71 6.00 -7.10
N PRO A 38 -12.82 6.65 -7.45
CA PRO A 38 -12.98 8.10 -7.32
C PRO A 38 -12.93 8.55 -5.85
N SER A 39 -12.67 9.84 -5.62
CA SER A 39 -12.73 10.41 -4.27
C SER A 39 -14.11 10.18 -3.64
N GLY A 40 -14.12 9.88 -2.35
CA GLY A 40 -15.34 9.64 -1.59
C GLY A 40 -16.07 8.32 -1.87
N CYS A 41 -15.48 7.39 -2.65
CA CYS A 41 -16.13 6.09 -2.91
C CYS A 41 -15.98 5.05 -1.78
N GLY A 42 -15.21 5.36 -0.71
CA GLY A 42 -15.03 4.49 0.46
C GLY A 42 -13.67 3.79 0.56
N LYS A 43 -12.63 4.19 -0.23
CA LYS A 43 -11.30 3.57 -0.19
C LYS A 43 -10.65 3.65 1.20
N THR A 44 -10.54 4.85 1.75
CA THR A 44 -10.02 5.08 3.11
C THR A 44 -10.85 4.35 4.17
N THR A 45 -12.17 4.31 4.01
CA THR A 45 -13.06 3.55 4.90
C THR A 45 -12.75 2.06 4.85
N LEU A 46 -12.61 1.48 3.66
CA LEU A 46 -12.26 0.06 3.50
C LEU A 46 -10.89 -0.23 4.13
N LEU A 47 -9.89 0.64 3.88
CA LEU A 47 -8.56 0.50 4.47
C LEU A 47 -8.60 0.57 6.01
N SER A 48 -9.42 1.47 6.56
CA SER A 48 -9.63 1.60 8.02
C SER A 48 -10.24 0.35 8.63
N LEU A 49 -11.20 -0.28 7.96
CA LEU A 49 -11.80 -1.53 8.42
C LEU A 49 -10.81 -2.69 8.36
N ILE A 50 -10.06 -2.84 7.25
CA ILE A 50 -9.01 -3.85 7.09
C ILE A 50 -7.97 -3.71 8.21
N GLY A 51 -7.61 -2.49 8.56
CA GLY A 51 -6.62 -2.21 9.60
C GLY A 51 -7.16 -2.20 11.02
N GLY A 52 -8.44 -2.49 11.23
CA GLY A 52 -9.05 -2.51 12.56
C GLY A 52 -9.11 -1.15 13.26
N LEU A 53 -9.11 -0.04 12.50
CA LEU A 53 -9.35 1.31 13.04
C LEU A 53 -10.84 1.53 13.33
N ASP A 54 -11.71 0.78 12.65
CA ASP A 54 -13.14 0.75 12.87
C ASP A 54 -13.66 -0.68 12.64
N SER A 55 -14.94 -0.93 12.98
CA SER A 55 -15.59 -2.23 12.83
C SER A 55 -16.59 -2.20 11.67
N PRO A 56 -16.70 -3.27 10.88
CA PRO A 56 -17.71 -3.35 9.83
C PRO A 56 -19.12 -3.37 10.44
N GLY A 57 -20.09 -2.76 9.75
CA GLY A 57 -21.52 -2.80 10.13
C GLY A 57 -22.16 -4.16 9.82
N SER A 58 -21.61 -4.90 8.87
CA SER A 58 -21.97 -6.29 8.54
C SER A 58 -20.78 -6.99 7.90
N GLY A 59 -20.82 -8.32 7.88
CA GLY A 59 -19.73 -9.16 7.38
C GLY A 59 -18.57 -9.26 8.37
N GLN A 60 -17.44 -9.78 7.94
CA GLN A 60 -16.31 -10.10 8.82
C GLN A 60 -14.98 -9.91 8.07
N ILE A 61 -13.94 -9.58 8.83
CA ILE A 61 -12.57 -9.46 8.34
C ILE A 61 -11.70 -10.44 9.13
N TYR A 62 -10.91 -11.22 8.41
CA TYR A 62 -10.05 -12.23 9.00
C TYR A 62 -8.59 -11.91 8.73
N PHE A 63 -7.77 -12.13 9.72
CA PHE A 63 -6.32 -12.15 9.62
C PHE A 63 -5.83 -13.55 9.98
N ASP A 64 -5.08 -14.20 9.08
CA ASP A 64 -4.58 -15.56 9.23
C ASP A 64 -5.68 -16.54 9.71
N GLY A 65 -6.86 -16.47 9.06
CA GLY A 65 -8.03 -17.29 9.34
C GLY A 65 -8.80 -16.92 10.63
N GLN A 66 -8.35 -15.92 11.41
CA GLN A 66 -8.99 -15.49 12.66
C GLN A 66 -9.74 -14.18 12.47
N ASP A 67 -10.99 -14.12 12.93
CA ASP A 67 -11.81 -12.92 12.92
C ASP A 67 -11.19 -11.83 13.82
N ILE A 68 -10.76 -10.70 13.22
CA ILE A 68 -10.08 -9.62 13.93
C ILE A 68 -10.94 -8.94 15.00
N ALA A 69 -12.27 -9.00 14.88
CA ALA A 69 -13.17 -8.48 15.89
C ALA A 69 -13.18 -9.36 17.14
N LYS A 70 -12.97 -10.67 16.99
CA LYS A 70 -12.93 -11.63 18.11
C LYS A 70 -11.57 -11.67 18.78
N THR A 71 -10.47 -11.56 18.01
CA THR A 71 -9.10 -11.55 18.55
C THR A 71 -8.73 -10.21 19.18
N GLY A 72 -9.40 -9.15 18.78
CA GLY A 72 -9.23 -7.79 19.32
C GLY A 72 -8.59 -6.84 18.33
N LEU A 73 -9.31 -5.78 17.96
CA LEU A 73 -8.83 -4.77 17.01
C LEU A 73 -7.55 -4.06 17.47
N SER A 74 -7.36 -3.91 18.79
CA SER A 74 -6.14 -3.30 19.33
C SER A 74 -4.92 -4.16 19.12
N ASP A 75 -5.05 -5.48 19.28
CA ASP A 75 -3.99 -6.43 19.01
C ASP A 75 -3.66 -6.47 17.52
N HIS A 76 -4.69 -6.49 16.67
CA HIS A 76 -4.54 -6.45 15.22
C HIS A 76 -3.75 -5.20 14.76
N ARG A 77 -4.11 -4.00 15.26
CA ARG A 77 -3.39 -2.75 14.95
C ARG A 77 -1.93 -2.75 15.42
N LYS A 78 -1.66 -3.38 16.56
CA LYS A 78 -0.33 -3.39 17.16
C LYS A 78 0.62 -4.36 16.48
N ASN A 79 0.14 -5.55 16.14
CA ASN A 79 0.99 -6.68 15.78
C ASN A 79 0.90 -7.08 14.30
N HIS A 80 -0.23 -6.81 13.64
CA HIS A 80 -0.49 -7.38 12.32
C HIS A 80 -0.47 -6.36 11.18
N VAL A 81 -0.72 -5.07 11.47
CA VAL A 81 -0.78 -4.05 10.43
C VAL A 81 0.10 -2.85 10.74
N SER A 82 0.63 -2.23 9.69
CA SER A 82 1.27 -0.92 9.76
C SER A 82 0.67 0.00 8.71
N PHE A 83 0.58 1.31 9.01
CA PHE A 83 -0.12 2.28 8.19
C PHE A 83 0.80 3.36 7.63
N ILE A 84 0.60 3.69 6.35
CA ILE A 84 1.02 4.93 5.72
C ILE A 84 -0.26 5.75 5.50
N PHE A 85 -0.43 6.83 6.25
CA PHE A 85 -1.58 7.72 6.16
C PHE A 85 -1.31 8.87 5.19
N GLN A 86 -2.35 9.36 4.55
CA GLN A 86 -2.28 10.55 3.69
C GLN A 86 -1.80 11.80 4.46
N ALA A 87 -2.15 11.94 5.73
CA ALA A 87 -1.79 13.06 6.61
C ALA A 87 -0.50 12.82 7.43
N TYR A 88 0.40 11.91 7.00
CA TYR A 88 1.66 11.52 7.64
C TYR A 88 1.54 10.99 9.07
N ASN A 89 0.74 11.61 9.93
CA ASN A 89 0.54 11.26 11.35
C ASN A 89 1.86 11.07 12.10
N LEU A 90 2.81 11.97 11.89
CA LEU A 90 4.06 12.03 12.63
C LEU A 90 3.83 12.72 13.97
N ILE A 91 4.66 12.41 14.95
CA ILE A 91 4.65 13.11 16.23
C ILE A 91 5.52 14.37 16.09
N ASP A 92 4.90 15.52 16.13
CA ASP A 92 5.42 16.81 15.71
C ASP A 92 6.66 17.28 16.52
N TYR A 93 6.75 16.93 17.80
CA TYR A 93 7.87 17.29 18.65
C TYR A 93 9.05 16.32 18.58
N LEU A 94 8.92 15.20 17.87
CA LEU A 94 9.97 14.23 17.66
C LEU A 94 10.77 14.51 16.38
N THR A 95 11.98 13.96 16.35
CA THR A 95 12.80 13.89 15.14
C THR A 95 12.32 12.74 14.22
N PRO A 96 12.75 12.70 12.95
CA PRO A 96 12.55 11.54 12.07
C PRO A 96 13.02 10.23 12.70
N ALA A 97 14.22 10.21 13.28
CA ALA A 97 14.78 9.03 13.91
C ALA A 97 13.90 8.52 15.07
N GLU A 98 13.43 9.42 15.93
CA GLU A 98 12.52 9.08 17.03
C GLU A 98 11.15 8.60 16.54
N ASN A 99 10.57 9.24 15.49
CA ASN A 99 9.33 8.79 14.89
C ASN A 99 9.42 7.34 14.36
N VAL A 100 10.53 6.98 13.71
CA VAL A 100 10.77 5.61 13.23
C VAL A 100 10.96 4.63 14.39
N SER A 101 11.67 5.04 15.45
CA SER A 101 11.93 4.19 16.62
C SER A 101 10.67 3.85 17.43
N LEU A 102 9.54 4.51 17.19
CA LEU A 102 8.25 4.16 17.82
C LEU A 102 7.74 2.77 17.40
N THR A 103 8.12 2.29 16.22
CA THR A 103 7.60 1.04 15.64
C THR A 103 8.66 -0.05 15.49
N SER A 104 9.92 0.26 15.78
CA SER A 104 11.03 -0.69 15.61
C SER A 104 12.12 -0.49 16.63
N LYS A 105 12.78 -1.58 17.01
CA LYS A 105 14.00 -1.58 17.83
C LYS A 105 15.26 -1.48 16.98
N LEU A 106 15.14 -1.58 15.66
CA LEU A 106 16.27 -1.45 14.74
C LEU A 106 16.73 0.01 14.64
N PRO A 107 18.03 0.26 14.38
CA PRO A 107 18.53 1.61 14.16
C PRO A 107 17.76 2.32 13.03
N PRO A 108 17.22 3.54 13.26
CA PRO A 108 16.35 4.20 12.27
C PRO A 108 17.13 4.81 11.09
N LEU A 109 18.42 5.09 11.25
CA LEU A 109 19.21 5.81 10.25
C LEU A 109 19.29 5.06 8.89
N PRO A 110 19.58 3.74 8.83
CA PRO A 110 19.67 3.04 7.55
C PRO A 110 18.40 3.12 6.71
N ILE A 111 17.22 3.02 7.33
CA ILE A 111 15.94 3.11 6.60
C ILE A 111 15.65 4.54 6.16
N LEU A 112 16.01 5.54 6.97
CA LEU A 112 15.86 6.95 6.63
C LEU A 112 16.78 7.33 5.46
N GLU A 113 18.04 6.89 5.48
CA GLU A 113 19.01 7.12 4.38
C GLU A 113 18.57 6.44 3.10
N ARG A 114 18.05 5.21 3.17
CA ARG A 114 17.46 4.51 2.02
C ARG A 114 16.30 5.29 1.39
N LEU A 115 15.55 6.04 2.18
CA LEU A 115 14.46 6.92 1.73
C LEU A 115 14.94 8.35 1.42
N GLY A 116 16.25 8.57 1.28
CA GLY A 116 16.85 9.82 0.85
C GLY A 116 16.87 10.94 1.90
N LEU A 117 16.78 10.61 3.20
CA LEU A 117 17.02 11.57 4.28
C LEU A 117 18.47 11.47 4.75
N THR A 118 19.12 12.62 4.90
CA THR A 118 20.47 12.70 5.44
C THR A 118 20.49 12.46 6.95
N LYS A 119 21.69 12.17 7.49
CA LYS A 119 21.92 12.02 8.92
C LYS A 119 21.57 13.30 9.70
N GLU A 120 21.81 14.48 9.13
CA GLU A 120 21.48 15.78 9.71
C GLU A 120 19.95 15.98 9.74
N GLU A 121 19.24 15.63 8.67
CA GLU A 121 17.78 15.70 8.60
C GLU A 121 17.14 14.74 9.59
N SER A 122 17.69 13.55 9.77
CA SER A 122 17.17 12.56 10.72
C SER A 122 17.16 13.02 12.19
N LYS A 123 17.94 14.06 12.53
CA LYS A 123 18.06 14.64 13.87
C LYS A 123 17.32 15.96 14.07
N ARG A 124 16.77 16.56 13.02
CA ARG A 124 16.00 17.81 13.10
C ARG A 124 14.59 17.51 13.63
N ASN A 125 13.92 18.54 14.14
CA ASN A 125 12.48 18.42 14.40
C ASN A 125 11.75 18.13 13.08
N VAL A 126 10.81 17.18 13.08
CA VAL A 126 10.11 16.71 11.89
C VAL A 126 9.34 17.82 11.17
N LEU A 127 8.82 18.82 11.90
CA LEU A 127 8.13 19.98 11.32
C LEU A 127 9.03 20.91 10.49
N LYS A 128 10.36 20.78 10.61
CA LYS A 128 11.32 21.54 9.79
C LYS A 128 11.65 20.87 8.47
N LEU A 129 11.07 19.71 8.20
CA LEU A 129 11.22 18.98 6.96
C LEU A 129 10.16 19.42 5.95
N SER A 130 10.46 19.29 4.66
CA SER A 130 9.46 19.47 3.59
C SER A 130 8.35 18.40 3.69
N GLY A 131 7.19 18.64 3.07
CA GLY A 131 6.10 17.67 3.04
C GLY A 131 6.52 16.31 2.46
N GLY A 132 7.30 16.29 1.38
CA GLY A 132 7.84 15.06 0.81
C GLY A 132 8.82 14.34 1.74
N GLN A 133 9.63 15.07 2.50
CA GLN A 133 10.51 14.49 3.52
C GLN A 133 9.70 13.90 4.68
N GLN A 134 8.67 14.59 5.16
CA GLN A 134 7.76 14.08 6.19
C GLN A 134 7.05 12.80 5.74
N GLN A 135 6.60 12.75 4.48
CA GLN A 135 6.01 11.55 3.88
C GLN A 135 7.00 10.38 3.92
N ARG A 136 8.26 10.62 3.54
CA ARG A 136 9.32 9.59 3.58
C ARG A 136 9.60 9.11 5.02
N VAL A 137 9.52 9.98 6.02
CA VAL A 137 9.61 9.59 7.44
C VAL A 137 8.43 8.68 7.85
N ALA A 138 7.20 9.01 7.43
CA ALA A 138 6.03 8.17 7.70
C ALA A 138 6.16 6.79 7.05
N ILE A 139 6.68 6.72 5.84
CA ILE A 139 6.98 5.48 5.14
C ILE A 139 8.10 4.70 5.87
N ALA A 140 9.19 5.38 6.26
CA ALA A 140 10.28 4.75 7.04
C ALA A 140 9.76 4.10 8.32
N ARG A 141 8.90 4.81 9.07
CA ARG A 141 8.26 4.28 10.28
C ARG A 141 7.46 3.01 10.01
N THR A 142 6.70 2.99 8.92
CA THR A 142 5.89 1.84 8.52
C THR A 142 6.75 0.65 8.09
N LEU A 143 7.80 0.90 7.30
CA LEU A 143 8.72 -0.14 6.82
C LEU A 143 9.59 -0.73 7.93
N ALA A 144 9.90 0.06 8.95
CA ALA A 144 10.64 -0.40 10.13
C ALA A 144 9.82 -1.35 11.02
N SER A 145 8.49 -1.36 10.88
CA SER A 145 7.59 -2.28 11.59
C SER A 145 7.73 -3.72 11.08
N GLU A 146 7.69 -4.67 11.99
CA GLU A 146 7.67 -6.10 11.67
C GLU A 146 6.29 -6.61 11.20
N ALA A 147 5.25 -5.78 11.29
CA ALA A 147 3.89 -6.13 10.89
C ALA A 147 3.84 -6.74 9.47
N PRO A 148 3.16 -7.88 9.27
CA PRO A 148 3.13 -8.56 7.98
C PRO A 148 2.24 -7.89 6.94
N VAL A 149 1.39 -6.94 7.34
CA VAL A 149 0.50 -6.21 6.44
C VAL A 149 0.83 -4.72 6.45
N ILE A 150 1.01 -4.12 5.28
CA ILE A 150 1.16 -2.68 5.08
C ILE A 150 -0.10 -2.14 4.41
N LEU A 151 -0.72 -1.14 5.03
CA LEU A 151 -1.89 -0.44 4.51
C LEU A 151 -1.49 1.01 4.19
N ALA A 152 -1.64 1.43 2.94
CA ALA A 152 -1.21 2.75 2.49
C ALA A 152 -2.37 3.53 1.87
N ASP A 153 -2.66 4.71 2.41
CA ASP A 153 -3.66 5.64 1.90
C ASP A 153 -2.97 6.76 1.13
N GLU A 154 -3.10 6.77 -0.20
CA GLU A 154 -2.53 7.75 -1.13
C GLU A 154 -1.03 8.03 -0.87
N PRO A 155 -0.16 7.00 -0.80
CA PRO A 155 1.22 7.15 -0.33
C PRO A 155 2.09 8.05 -1.22
N THR A 156 1.67 8.30 -2.46
CA THR A 156 2.42 9.09 -3.46
C THR A 156 1.71 10.39 -3.86
N GLY A 157 0.55 10.70 -3.30
CA GLY A 157 -0.33 11.78 -3.75
C GLY A 157 0.25 13.20 -3.64
N ASN A 158 1.23 13.43 -2.76
CA ASN A 158 1.85 14.74 -2.52
C ASN A 158 3.34 14.77 -2.91
N LEU A 159 3.79 13.83 -3.75
CA LEU A 159 5.19 13.70 -4.16
C LEU A 159 5.36 14.06 -5.63
N ASP A 160 6.57 14.49 -5.99
CA ASP A 160 7.00 14.59 -7.38
C ASP A 160 7.08 13.20 -8.02
N GLU A 161 7.12 13.14 -9.35
CA GLU A 161 7.02 11.89 -10.11
C GLU A 161 8.17 10.93 -9.79
N ASP A 162 9.41 11.43 -9.68
CA ASP A 162 10.59 10.61 -9.37
C ASP A 162 10.47 10.00 -7.96
N THR A 163 10.14 10.82 -6.97
CA THR A 163 9.92 10.34 -5.59
C THR A 163 8.73 9.37 -5.50
N ALA A 164 7.65 9.61 -6.24
CA ALA A 164 6.49 8.71 -6.29
C ALA A 164 6.87 7.33 -6.86
N GLN A 165 7.74 7.31 -7.89
CA GLN A 165 8.26 6.07 -8.46
C GLN A 165 9.13 5.31 -7.46
N ASP A 166 10.05 6.00 -6.77
CA ASP A 166 10.90 5.39 -5.74
C ASP A 166 10.07 4.74 -4.62
N ILE A 167 9.04 5.45 -4.13
CA ILE A 167 8.14 4.94 -3.10
C ILE A 167 7.35 3.72 -3.59
N THR A 168 6.89 3.75 -4.84
CA THR A 168 6.18 2.60 -5.43
C THR A 168 7.07 1.37 -5.51
N GLU A 169 8.35 1.54 -5.92
CA GLU A 169 9.30 0.42 -5.96
C GLU A 169 9.61 -0.11 -4.55
N ILE A 170 9.75 0.75 -3.54
CA ILE A 170 9.95 0.35 -2.15
C ILE A 170 8.75 -0.46 -1.62
N LEU A 171 7.51 -0.06 -1.92
CA LEU A 171 6.31 -0.80 -1.53
C LEU A 171 6.26 -2.18 -2.21
N LYS A 172 6.63 -2.24 -3.49
CA LYS A 172 6.74 -3.48 -4.26
C LYS A 172 7.83 -4.41 -3.72
N GLU A 173 9.01 -3.87 -3.38
CA GLU A 173 10.06 -4.63 -2.70
C GLU A 173 9.59 -5.16 -1.34
N SER A 174 8.82 -4.38 -0.60
CA SER A 174 8.26 -4.81 0.68
C SER A 174 7.31 -6.00 0.52
N ALA A 175 6.52 -6.01 -0.55
CA ALA A 175 5.70 -7.17 -0.90
C ALA A 175 6.58 -8.37 -1.30
N HIS A 176 7.38 -8.23 -2.38
CA HIS A 176 8.01 -9.35 -3.03
C HIS A 176 9.25 -9.88 -2.29
N LYS A 177 10.11 -8.98 -1.74
CA LYS A 177 11.36 -9.38 -1.07
C LYS A 177 11.22 -9.59 0.42
N MET A 178 10.32 -8.82 1.08
CA MET A 178 10.07 -8.94 2.52
C MET A 178 8.84 -9.78 2.84
N ASN A 179 8.20 -10.37 1.83
CA ASN A 179 7.01 -11.22 1.93
C ASN A 179 5.86 -10.58 2.72
N LYS A 180 5.66 -9.26 2.60
CA LYS A 180 4.54 -8.56 3.23
C LYS A 180 3.32 -8.54 2.30
N CYS A 181 2.12 -8.48 2.88
CA CYS A 181 0.91 -8.13 2.14
C CYS A 181 0.82 -6.60 2.09
N VAL A 182 0.92 -5.99 0.92
CA VAL A 182 0.88 -4.53 0.76
C VAL A 182 -0.41 -4.14 0.06
N VAL A 183 -1.24 -3.31 0.71
CA VAL A 183 -2.52 -2.83 0.17
C VAL A 183 -2.46 -1.31 0.05
N VAL A 184 -2.56 -0.80 -1.16
CA VAL A 184 -2.52 0.63 -1.46
C VAL A 184 -3.86 1.09 -1.98
N VAL A 185 -4.47 2.10 -1.36
CA VAL A 185 -5.58 2.82 -1.97
C VAL A 185 -5.04 4.07 -2.65
N THR A 186 -5.39 4.28 -3.92
CA THR A 186 -4.85 5.37 -4.72
C THR A 186 -5.77 5.77 -5.87
N HIS A 187 -5.50 6.93 -6.46
CA HIS A 187 -6.03 7.34 -7.75
C HIS A 187 -4.95 7.29 -8.86
N SER A 188 -3.69 6.97 -8.52
CA SER A 188 -2.60 6.85 -9.50
C SER A 188 -2.72 5.55 -10.29
N ASN A 189 -2.88 5.69 -11.62
CA ASN A 189 -2.85 4.56 -12.54
C ASN A 189 -1.43 3.99 -12.70
N GLU A 190 -0.38 4.84 -12.55
CA GLU A 190 1.02 4.41 -12.64
C GLU A 190 1.35 3.42 -11.52
N LEU A 191 0.98 3.76 -10.27
CA LEU A 191 1.16 2.85 -9.13
C LEU A 191 0.34 1.57 -9.33
N ALA A 192 -0.92 1.69 -9.77
CA ALA A 192 -1.79 0.54 -9.96
C ALA A 192 -1.25 -0.45 -11.01
N LYS A 193 -0.61 0.02 -12.09
CA LYS A 193 0.02 -0.84 -13.11
C LYS A 193 1.20 -1.66 -12.56
N GLN A 194 1.76 -1.27 -11.44
CA GLN A 194 2.87 -1.99 -10.80
C GLN A 194 2.39 -2.99 -9.73
N ALA A 195 1.09 -3.00 -9.43
CA ALA A 195 0.50 -3.93 -8.48
C ALA A 195 0.24 -5.31 -9.10
N ASP A 196 0.36 -6.36 -8.30
CA ASP A 196 0.07 -7.74 -8.71
C ASP A 196 -1.42 -7.97 -8.92
N VAL A 197 -2.25 -7.28 -8.13
CA VAL A 197 -3.71 -7.33 -8.22
C VAL A 197 -4.29 -5.93 -8.12
N VAL A 198 -5.15 -5.58 -9.06
CA VAL A 198 -5.85 -4.30 -9.08
C VAL A 198 -7.33 -4.51 -8.82
N PHE A 199 -7.82 -3.85 -7.79
CA PHE A 199 -9.24 -3.75 -7.49
C PHE A 199 -9.78 -2.37 -7.90
N ARG A 200 -11.05 -2.32 -8.22
CA ARG A 200 -11.81 -1.07 -8.37
C ARG A 200 -12.93 -1.01 -7.33
N LEU A 201 -12.91 0.05 -6.52
CA LEU A 201 -14.02 0.37 -5.63
C LEU A 201 -14.93 1.41 -6.30
N LYS A 202 -16.18 1.04 -6.56
CA LYS A 202 -17.17 1.92 -7.19
C LYS A 202 -18.55 1.71 -6.55
N LYS A 203 -19.21 2.79 -6.12
CA LYS A 203 -20.53 2.76 -5.49
C LYS A 203 -20.64 1.82 -4.27
N GLY A 204 -19.51 1.64 -3.56
CA GLY A 204 -19.42 0.77 -2.38
C GLY A 204 -19.16 -0.71 -2.67
N GLU A 205 -19.01 -1.10 -3.92
CA GLU A 205 -18.71 -2.46 -4.36
C GLU A 205 -17.26 -2.58 -4.84
N LEU A 206 -16.59 -3.67 -4.48
CA LEU A 206 -15.20 -3.96 -4.86
C LEU A 206 -15.20 -5.00 -5.99
N GLN A 207 -14.49 -4.70 -7.07
CA GLN A 207 -14.36 -5.60 -8.23
C GLN A 207 -12.89 -5.78 -8.56
N VAL A 208 -12.48 -7.00 -8.91
CA VAL A 208 -11.16 -7.29 -9.47
C VAL A 208 -11.11 -6.76 -10.89
N LEU A 209 -10.12 -5.92 -11.22
CA LEU A 209 -9.89 -5.44 -12.59
C LEU A 209 -8.83 -6.25 -13.30
N GLU A 210 -7.73 -6.51 -12.63
CA GLU A 210 -6.55 -7.14 -13.22
C GLU A 210 -5.85 -8.00 -12.18
N ARG A 211 -5.31 -9.15 -12.62
CA ARG A 211 -4.37 -9.98 -11.85
C ARG A 211 -3.18 -10.27 -12.76
N VAL A 212 -1.98 -9.94 -12.33
CA VAL A 212 -0.77 -10.40 -13.01
C VAL A 212 -0.61 -11.88 -12.68
N GLN A 213 -0.69 -12.74 -13.71
CA GLN A 213 -0.46 -14.18 -13.53
C GLN A 213 1.02 -14.43 -13.28
N ASP A 214 1.36 -15.06 -12.17
CA ASP A 214 2.71 -15.56 -11.90
C ASP A 214 3.09 -16.55 -13.03
N GLY A 215 3.99 -16.13 -13.94
CA GLY A 215 4.56 -17.04 -14.92
C GLY A 215 4.46 -16.71 -16.42
N ALA A 216 3.93 -15.58 -16.82
CA ALA A 216 3.99 -15.16 -18.23
C ALA A 216 5.26 -14.35 -18.50
N ALA A 217 6.35 -15.03 -18.90
CA ALA A 217 7.47 -14.37 -19.57
C ALA A 217 6.93 -13.61 -20.78
N GLN A 218 7.19 -12.31 -20.87
CA GLN A 218 6.81 -11.52 -22.03
C GLN A 218 7.33 -12.15 -23.31
N PRO A 219 6.51 -12.37 -24.35
CA PRO A 219 7.01 -12.83 -25.63
C PRO A 219 7.92 -11.74 -26.21
N GLN A 220 9.23 -12.04 -26.30
CA GLN A 220 10.16 -11.22 -27.04
C GLN A 220 9.63 -11.03 -28.46
N SER A 221 9.31 -9.80 -28.83
CA SER A 221 8.96 -9.43 -30.20
C SER A 221 10.15 -9.79 -31.12
N ARG A 222 10.01 -10.88 -31.85
CA ARG A 222 10.93 -11.23 -32.94
C ARG A 222 10.88 -10.10 -33.96
N ARG A 223 11.91 -9.26 -33.97
CA ARG A 223 12.20 -8.38 -35.10
C ARG A 223 12.48 -9.29 -36.30
N ASN A 224 11.52 -9.35 -37.21
CA ASN A 224 11.70 -9.93 -38.52
C ASN A 224 12.73 -9.09 -39.29
N ASN A 225 13.96 -9.56 -39.30
CA ASN A 225 15.00 -9.05 -40.19
C ASN A 225 14.82 -9.74 -41.54
N THR A 226 14.11 -9.12 -42.47
CA THR A 226 14.02 -9.56 -43.87
C THR A 226 15.23 -9.01 -44.61
N PRO A 227 16.12 -9.85 -45.23
CA PRO A 227 17.21 -9.35 -46.01
C PRO A 227 16.68 -8.78 -47.33
N ARG A 228 17.08 -7.57 -47.64
CA ARG A 228 16.86 -6.90 -48.92
C ARG A 228 17.76 -7.56 -49.95
N SER A 229 17.21 -8.43 -50.80
CA SER A 229 17.87 -8.99 -51.93
C SER A 229 18.07 -7.92 -53.03
N GLU A 230 19.30 -7.81 -53.44
CA GLU A 230 19.75 -7.08 -54.63
C GLU A 230 18.95 -7.48 -55.87
N ARG A 231 18.52 -6.51 -56.64
CA ARG A 231 18.32 -6.65 -58.10
C ARG A 231 19.15 -5.64 -58.81
N ARG A 232 20.23 -6.20 -59.40
CA ARG A 232 21.01 -5.56 -60.45
C ARG A 232 20.27 -5.69 -61.79
N ALA A 233 20.53 -4.67 -62.65
CA ALA A 233 20.65 -4.66 -64.12
C ALA A 233 19.37 -4.88 -64.95
N LYS A 234 18.94 -3.97 -65.76
CA LYS A 234 19.49 -3.53 -67.06
C LYS A 234 18.81 -2.21 -67.42
#